data_3449c369c1f44fc894861ca6d6569a90
#
_entry.id   3449c369c1f44fc894861ca6d6569a90
#
_cell.length_a   1.000
_cell.length_b   1.000
_cell.length_c   1.000
_cell.angle_alpha   90.00
_cell.angle_beta   90.00
_cell.angle_gamma   90.00
#
_symmetry.space_group_name_H-M   'P 1'
#
loop_
_entity.id
_entity.type
_entity.pdbx_description
1 polymer ?
#
loop_
_entity_poly.entity_id
_entity_poly.type
_entity_poly.pdbx_seq_one_letter_code
_entity_poly.pdbx_strand_id
1 'polypeptide(L)'
;MVQRHLTIPHKFIIYTEHTKMQKLVKGDNVEVRKLPFHDYQGWWNKLTLFSPEANLQGDSLYFDLDVVITDNIDSFLTYEEDSKVVLMRDFNLSTQGYNSSIMRFNNEVMTPCVWDIYQSDKKKFDRLQGDQNVISDCIKQVPDKFKIYPDEWTFSAKWYDRYNPRFKRSQWNFKQYPGAKVAVFHGKPDPLQLVNPHPYESYDKDTIAWVKKHWK
;
A
#
# COMPACT_ATOMS: atom_id res chain seq x y z
N MET A 1 5.42 -13.07 -0.92
CA MET A 1 4.22 -12.80 -1.73
C MET A 1 4.58 -12.27 -3.12
N VAL A 2 5.24 -11.12 -3.27
CA VAL A 2 5.52 -10.52 -4.60
C VAL A 2 6.15 -11.52 -5.55
N GLN A 3 7.23 -12.18 -5.19
CA GLN A 3 7.93 -13.16 -6.04
C GLN A 3 7.01 -14.30 -6.58
N ARG A 4 5.92 -14.63 -5.89
CA ARG A 4 4.99 -15.68 -6.32
C ARG A 4 3.91 -15.18 -7.27
N HIS A 5 3.64 -13.88 -7.25
CA HIS A 5 2.45 -13.30 -7.88
C HIS A 5 2.78 -12.21 -8.91
N LEU A 6 4.05 -11.82 -9.06
CA LEU A 6 4.52 -10.89 -10.08
C LEU A 6 5.47 -11.63 -11.03
N THR A 7 5.09 -11.70 -12.32
CA THR A 7 5.90 -12.37 -13.34
C THR A 7 6.73 -11.39 -14.17
N ILE A 8 6.35 -10.12 -14.18
CA ILE A 8 7.09 -9.07 -14.88
C ILE A 8 8.47 -8.88 -14.22
N PRO A 9 9.56 -8.82 -15.00
CA PRO A 9 10.89 -8.54 -14.47
C PRO A 9 10.91 -7.25 -13.65
N HIS A 10 11.41 -7.33 -12.41
CA HIS A 10 11.38 -6.22 -11.47
C HIS A 10 12.57 -6.27 -10.51
N LYS A 11 12.84 -5.13 -9.88
CA LYS A 11 13.70 -5.02 -8.70
C LYS A 11 12.82 -4.79 -7.48
N PHE A 12 12.98 -5.59 -6.44
CA PHE A 12 12.28 -5.42 -5.17
C PHE A 12 13.14 -4.58 -4.23
N ILE A 13 12.69 -3.36 -3.91
CA ILE A 13 13.44 -2.41 -3.08
C ILE A 13 12.81 -2.34 -1.69
N ILE A 14 13.63 -2.49 -0.65
CA ILE A 14 13.24 -2.37 0.75
C ILE A 14 13.96 -1.17 1.35
N TYR A 15 13.21 -0.15 1.78
CA TYR A 15 13.75 0.95 2.57
C TYR A 15 13.63 0.64 4.06
N THR A 16 14.73 0.76 4.81
CA THR A 16 14.73 0.46 6.24
C THR A 16 15.87 1.19 6.96
N GLU A 17 15.66 1.52 8.22
CA GLU A 17 16.70 1.97 9.14
C GLU A 17 17.57 0.81 9.67
N HIS A 18 17.10 -0.43 9.52
CA HIS A 18 17.78 -1.61 10.04
C HIS A 18 18.85 -2.14 9.08
N THR A 19 20.09 -1.71 9.25
CA THR A 19 21.23 -2.09 8.40
C THR A 19 21.50 -3.61 8.35
N LYS A 20 21.04 -4.37 9.35
CA LYS A 20 21.14 -5.83 9.37
C LYS A 20 20.21 -6.54 8.38
N MET A 21 19.19 -5.85 7.85
CA MET A 21 18.24 -6.43 6.90
C MET A 21 18.92 -6.94 5.63
N GLN A 22 19.97 -6.30 5.15
CA GLN A 22 20.74 -6.77 3.98
C GLN A 22 21.24 -8.21 4.14
N LYS A 23 21.53 -8.66 5.38
CA LYS A 23 21.98 -10.02 5.67
C LYS A 23 20.86 -11.05 5.76
N LEU A 24 19.64 -10.58 5.98
CA LEU A 24 18.45 -11.44 6.18
C LEU A 24 17.68 -11.67 4.90
N VAL A 25 17.70 -10.69 3.99
CA VAL A 25 16.96 -10.75 2.73
C VAL A 25 17.83 -11.42 1.66
N LYS A 26 17.28 -12.45 1.02
CA LYS A 26 17.94 -13.18 -0.07
C LYS A 26 17.12 -13.05 -1.35
N GLY A 27 17.79 -12.83 -2.46
CA GLY A 27 17.20 -12.77 -3.79
C GLY A 27 18.04 -11.86 -4.71
N ASP A 28 18.29 -12.32 -5.93
CA ASP A 28 19.14 -11.58 -6.88
C ASP A 28 18.50 -10.27 -7.35
N ASN A 29 17.17 -10.17 -7.24
CA ASN A 29 16.41 -8.97 -7.59
C ASN A 29 16.01 -8.10 -6.38
N VAL A 30 16.55 -8.39 -5.18
CA VAL A 30 16.23 -7.63 -3.95
C VAL A 30 17.34 -6.67 -3.59
N GLU A 31 16.96 -5.41 -3.37
CA GLU A 31 17.86 -4.34 -2.93
C GLU A 31 17.36 -3.75 -1.62
N VAL A 32 18.22 -3.67 -0.61
CA VAL A 32 17.91 -3.01 0.66
C VAL A 32 18.59 -1.64 0.67
N ARG A 33 17.82 -0.60 0.87
CA ARG A 33 18.26 0.79 0.94
C ARG A 33 17.99 1.39 2.32
N LYS A 34 18.78 2.37 2.70
CA LYS A 34 18.48 3.21 3.87
C LYS A 34 17.25 4.07 3.56
N LEU A 35 16.49 4.39 4.60
CA LEU A 35 15.43 5.39 4.49
C LEU A 35 16.02 6.71 3.95
N PRO A 36 15.35 7.39 3.01
CA PRO A 36 15.81 8.67 2.46
C PRO A 36 16.02 9.73 3.54
N PHE A 37 15.18 9.71 4.58
CA PHE A 37 15.21 10.64 5.71
C PHE A 37 15.03 9.90 7.03
N HIS A 38 15.53 10.46 8.13
CA HIS A 38 15.48 9.86 9.46
C HIS A 38 14.50 10.58 10.43
N ASP A 39 13.95 11.71 10.03
CA ASP A 39 13.06 12.55 10.84
C ASP A 39 11.57 12.23 10.63
N TYR A 40 11.24 11.36 9.69
CA TYR A 40 9.89 10.87 9.46
C TYR A 40 9.62 9.62 10.30
N GLN A 41 8.40 9.48 10.84
CA GLN A 41 8.02 8.37 11.69
C GLN A 41 6.77 7.65 11.18
N GLY A 42 6.72 6.32 11.40
CA GLY A 42 5.56 5.50 11.04
C GLY A 42 5.20 5.63 9.56
N TRP A 43 3.94 5.82 9.28
CA TRP A 43 3.40 5.94 7.91
C TRP A 43 3.88 7.18 7.16
N TRP A 44 4.35 8.24 7.84
CA TRP A 44 4.91 9.44 7.20
C TRP A 44 6.15 9.14 6.35
N ASN A 45 6.87 8.05 6.63
CA ASN A 45 7.98 7.59 5.80
C ASN A 45 7.57 7.31 4.36
N LYS A 46 6.31 6.96 4.09
CA LYS A 46 5.81 6.73 2.73
C LYS A 46 5.99 7.95 1.83
N LEU A 47 5.79 9.16 2.34
CA LEU A 47 5.97 10.39 1.57
C LEU A 47 7.40 10.54 1.07
N THR A 48 8.39 10.03 1.80
CA THR A 48 9.80 10.11 1.41
C THR A 48 10.13 9.31 0.15
N LEU A 49 9.28 8.34 -0.24
CA LEU A 49 9.42 7.60 -1.49
C LEU A 49 9.24 8.49 -2.73
N PHE A 50 8.55 9.60 -2.58
CA PHE A 50 8.32 10.56 -3.68
C PHE A 50 9.42 11.61 -3.77
N SER A 51 10.38 11.61 -2.85
CA SER A 51 11.52 12.51 -2.88
C SER A 51 12.57 12.09 -3.92
N PRO A 52 13.38 13.03 -4.43
CA PRO A 52 14.55 12.70 -5.27
C PRO A 52 15.53 11.75 -4.57
N GLU A 53 15.66 11.87 -3.24
CA GLU A 53 16.57 11.06 -2.41
C GLU A 53 16.18 9.59 -2.35
N ALA A 54 14.93 9.23 -2.63
CA ALA A 54 14.51 7.84 -2.76
C ALA A 54 15.19 7.16 -3.96
N ASN A 55 15.63 7.93 -4.95
CA ASN A 55 16.33 7.45 -6.14
C ASN A 55 15.60 6.28 -6.82
N LEU A 56 14.28 6.41 -6.98
CA LEU A 56 13.45 5.48 -7.73
C LEU A 56 13.45 5.89 -9.20
N GLN A 57 13.70 4.92 -10.07
CA GLN A 57 13.76 5.12 -11.52
C GLN A 57 12.61 4.37 -12.19
N GLY A 58 11.95 5.06 -13.14
CA GLY A 58 10.82 4.49 -13.87
C GLY A 58 9.59 4.28 -12.98
N ASP A 59 8.73 3.35 -13.39
CA ASP A 59 7.50 3.07 -12.68
C ASP A 59 7.75 2.17 -11.47
N SER A 60 7.17 2.52 -10.35
CA SER A 60 7.27 1.81 -9.08
C SER A 60 5.90 1.31 -8.66
N LEU A 61 5.81 0.03 -8.26
CA LEU A 61 4.62 -0.55 -7.64
C LEU A 61 4.85 -0.68 -6.13
N TYR A 62 4.07 0.03 -5.36
CA TYR A 62 4.14 0.07 -3.90
C TYR A 62 3.01 -0.73 -3.27
N PHE A 63 3.34 -1.45 -2.22
CA PHE A 63 2.39 -2.10 -1.32
C PHE A 63 2.70 -1.75 0.13
N ASP A 64 1.67 -1.45 0.93
CA ASP A 64 1.79 -1.39 2.38
C ASP A 64 2.18 -2.77 2.96
N LEU A 65 2.77 -2.78 4.14
CA LEU A 65 3.22 -4.01 4.80
C LEU A 65 2.06 -4.88 5.32
N ASP A 66 0.87 -4.31 5.40
CA ASP A 66 -0.34 -4.97 5.89
C ASP A 66 -1.29 -5.42 4.76
N VAL A 67 -0.75 -5.74 3.60
CA VAL A 67 -1.49 -6.34 2.49
C VAL A 67 -1.20 -7.84 2.36
N VAL A 68 -2.17 -8.59 1.83
CA VAL A 68 -2.02 -10.01 1.48
C VAL A 68 -2.33 -10.20 0.00
N ILE A 69 -1.32 -10.59 -0.77
CA ILE A 69 -1.44 -10.86 -2.21
C ILE A 69 -1.89 -12.30 -2.40
N THR A 70 -2.95 -12.52 -3.17
CA THR A 70 -3.60 -13.83 -3.34
C THR A 70 -3.61 -14.35 -4.77
N ASP A 71 -3.36 -13.47 -5.75
CA ASP A 71 -3.38 -13.80 -7.17
C ASP A 71 -2.33 -12.99 -7.94
N ASN A 72 -2.19 -13.24 -9.24
CA ASN A 72 -1.27 -12.53 -10.12
C ASN A 72 -1.53 -11.01 -10.10
N ILE A 73 -0.47 -10.24 -9.89
CA ILE A 73 -0.48 -8.78 -9.77
C ILE A 73 0.14 -8.04 -10.95
N ASP A 74 0.47 -8.73 -12.05
CA ASP A 74 1.04 -8.09 -13.25
C ASP A 74 0.13 -6.97 -13.76
N SER A 75 -1.19 -7.17 -13.66
CA SER A 75 -2.17 -6.17 -14.06
C SER A 75 -2.04 -4.83 -13.31
N PHE A 76 -1.50 -4.81 -12.10
CA PHE A 76 -1.24 -3.53 -11.41
C PHE A 76 -0.14 -2.71 -12.08
N LEU A 77 0.74 -3.35 -12.84
CA LEU A 77 1.76 -2.66 -13.62
C LEU A 77 1.30 -2.30 -15.04
N THR A 78 0.43 -3.13 -15.64
CA THR A 78 0.02 -2.98 -17.05
C THR A 78 -1.31 -2.25 -17.24
N TYR A 79 -2.07 -2.01 -16.17
CA TYR A 79 -3.32 -1.26 -16.26
C TYR A 79 -3.05 0.22 -16.53
N GLU A 80 -3.74 0.80 -17.53
CA GLU A 80 -3.56 2.22 -17.90
C GLU A 80 -2.06 2.57 -18.07
N GLU A 81 -1.38 1.86 -18.96
CA GLU A 81 0.10 1.94 -19.14
C GLU A 81 0.61 3.35 -19.41
N ASP A 82 -0.18 4.18 -20.09
CA ASP A 82 0.18 5.58 -20.36
C ASP A 82 0.09 6.47 -19.11
N SER A 83 -0.59 6.02 -18.06
CA SER A 83 -0.70 6.77 -16.82
C SER A 83 0.53 6.56 -15.94
N LYS A 84 1.13 7.64 -15.49
CA LYS A 84 2.30 7.60 -14.59
C LYS A 84 1.91 7.39 -13.12
N VAL A 85 0.65 7.52 -12.76
CA VAL A 85 0.15 7.30 -11.40
C VAL A 85 -1.18 6.58 -11.44
N VAL A 86 -1.26 5.45 -10.74
CA VAL A 86 -2.49 4.69 -10.55
C VAL A 86 -2.64 4.38 -9.06
N LEU A 87 -3.78 4.71 -8.50
CA LEU A 87 -4.11 4.58 -7.08
C LEU A 87 -5.33 3.69 -6.87
N MET A 88 -5.57 3.32 -5.63
CA MET A 88 -6.85 2.73 -5.24
C MET A 88 -7.85 3.82 -4.83
N ARG A 89 -9.14 3.55 -5.04
CA ARG A 89 -10.20 4.30 -4.37
C ARG A 89 -10.22 3.96 -2.88
N ASP A 90 -10.53 4.93 -2.02
CA ASP A 90 -10.70 4.66 -0.60
C ASP A 90 -11.82 3.61 -0.37
N PHE A 91 -11.61 2.72 0.57
CA PHE A 91 -12.65 1.79 1.00
C PHE A 91 -13.83 2.49 1.68
N ASN A 92 -13.60 3.65 2.26
CA ASN A 92 -14.65 4.55 2.72
C ASN A 92 -15.04 5.54 1.62
N LEU A 93 -16.02 5.19 0.81
CA LEU A 93 -16.47 6.04 -0.29
C LEU A 93 -17.02 7.40 0.16
N SER A 94 -17.42 7.55 1.43
CA SER A 94 -17.89 8.84 1.94
C SER A 94 -16.78 9.90 2.02
N THR A 95 -15.51 9.49 2.02
CA THR A 95 -14.38 10.43 2.05
C THR A 95 -14.08 11.03 0.69
N GLN A 96 -14.56 10.41 -0.39
CA GLN A 96 -14.16 10.73 -1.76
C GLN A 96 -12.64 10.80 -1.93
N GLY A 97 -11.92 10.00 -1.13
CA GLY A 97 -10.48 9.96 -1.08
C GLY A 97 -9.89 8.80 -1.89
N TYR A 98 -8.56 8.77 -1.89
CA TYR A 98 -7.78 7.69 -2.47
C TYR A 98 -7.07 6.93 -1.38
N ASN A 99 -6.92 5.62 -1.56
CA ASN A 99 -6.18 4.78 -0.64
C ASN A 99 -4.76 4.58 -1.18
N SER A 100 -3.77 4.75 -0.30
CA SER A 100 -2.35 4.68 -0.63
C SER A 100 -1.70 3.32 -0.33
N SER A 101 -2.49 2.30 0.01
CA SER A 101 -1.95 0.98 0.34
C SER A 101 -1.39 0.23 -0.86
N ILE A 102 -1.89 0.54 -2.07
CA ILE A 102 -1.36 0.03 -3.34
C ILE A 102 -1.32 1.18 -4.33
N MET A 103 -0.14 1.44 -4.88
CA MET A 103 0.07 2.51 -5.85
C MET A 103 1.07 2.07 -6.91
N ARG A 104 0.75 2.29 -8.20
CA ARG A 104 1.79 2.43 -9.21
C ARG A 104 2.07 3.90 -9.40
N PHE A 105 3.34 4.28 -9.37
CA PHE A 105 3.72 5.68 -9.50
C PHE A 105 5.09 5.86 -10.16
N ASN A 106 5.30 7.05 -10.71
CA ASN A 106 6.57 7.52 -11.24
C ASN A 106 6.92 8.85 -10.58
N ASN A 107 8.16 8.99 -10.12
CA ASN A 107 8.60 10.20 -9.43
C ASN A 107 8.72 11.42 -10.33
N GLU A 108 8.75 11.26 -11.65
CA GLU A 108 8.56 12.39 -12.58
C GLU A 108 7.25 13.17 -12.32
N VAL A 109 6.22 12.46 -11.81
CA VAL A 109 4.92 13.05 -11.45
C VAL A 109 4.78 13.23 -9.95
N MET A 110 5.15 12.21 -9.15
CA MET A 110 4.89 12.26 -7.69
C MET A 110 5.79 13.25 -6.96
N THR A 111 7.02 13.47 -7.43
CA THR A 111 7.89 14.48 -6.82
C THR A 111 7.25 15.88 -6.92
N PRO A 112 6.97 16.46 -8.09
CA PRO A 112 6.39 17.80 -8.16
C PRO A 112 4.95 17.88 -7.64
N CYS A 113 4.16 16.81 -7.75
CA CYS A 113 2.74 16.86 -7.41
C CYS A 113 2.43 16.51 -5.94
N VAL A 114 3.34 15.83 -5.23
CA VAL A 114 3.12 15.44 -3.83
C VAL A 114 4.26 15.89 -2.95
N TRP A 115 5.50 15.49 -3.25
CA TRP A 115 6.65 15.79 -2.38
C TRP A 115 6.92 17.29 -2.27
N ASP A 116 7.07 17.98 -3.39
CA ASP A 116 7.38 19.42 -3.38
C ASP A 116 6.25 20.24 -2.76
N ILE A 117 4.99 19.87 -3.04
CA ILE A 117 3.82 20.51 -2.43
C ILE A 117 3.82 20.28 -0.91
N TYR A 118 4.05 19.04 -0.46
CA TYR A 118 4.15 18.72 0.96
C TYR A 118 5.27 19.52 1.63
N GLN A 119 6.46 19.61 1.01
CA GLN A 119 7.60 20.36 1.56
C GLN A 119 7.34 21.87 1.61
N SER A 120 6.58 22.42 0.64
CA SER A 120 6.28 23.86 0.60
C SER A 120 5.43 24.35 1.77
N ASP A 121 4.58 23.47 2.35
CA ASP A 121 3.75 23.81 3.53
C ASP A 121 3.59 22.62 4.47
N LYS A 122 4.72 22.07 4.91
CA LYS A 122 4.77 20.92 5.82
C LYS A 122 3.88 21.10 7.05
N LYS A 123 3.83 22.31 7.62
CA LYS A 123 2.99 22.62 8.81
C LYS A 123 1.49 22.45 8.55
N LYS A 124 1.02 22.74 7.34
CA LYS A 124 -0.37 22.50 6.94
C LYS A 124 -0.65 21.01 6.86
N PHE A 125 0.20 20.28 6.17
CA PHE A 125 -0.01 18.86 5.90
C PHE A 125 0.22 17.97 7.14
N ASP A 126 1.13 18.33 8.03
CA ASP A 126 1.37 17.60 9.29
C ASP A 126 0.15 17.63 10.25
N ARG A 127 -0.85 18.47 9.97
CA ARG A 127 -2.15 18.49 10.68
C ARG A 127 -3.12 17.43 10.17
N LEU A 128 -2.85 16.84 9.02
CA LEU A 128 -3.67 15.76 8.46
C LEU A 128 -3.46 14.47 9.25
N GLN A 129 -4.39 13.53 9.09
CA GLN A 129 -4.36 12.27 9.85
C GLN A 129 -3.21 11.33 9.43
N GLY A 130 -2.67 11.49 8.22
CA GLY A 130 -1.58 10.65 7.73
C GLY A 130 -1.20 10.91 6.28
N ASP A 131 -0.24 10.11 5.81
CA ASP A 131 0.29 10.14 4.46
C ASP A 131 -0.78 10.03 3.37
N GLN A 132 -1.76 9.14 3.56
CA GLN A 132 -2.88 8.95 2.63
C GLN A 132 -3.67 10.24 2.39
N ASN A 133 -3.89 11.03 3.44
CA ASN A 133 -4.61 12.31 3.34
C ASN A 133 -3.78 13.32 2.55
N VAL A 134 -2.47 13.39 2.77
CA VAL A 134 -1.57 14.26 2.00
C VAL A 134 -1.58 13.89 0.53
N ILE A 135 -1.36 12.61 0.22
CA ILE A 135 -1.37 12.09 -1.16
C ILE A 135 -2.71 12.42 -1.83
N SER A 136 -3.82 12.13 -1.15
CA SER A 136 -5.16 12.37 -1.67
C SER A 136 -5.42 13.85 -1.97
N ASP A 137 -5.04 14.74 -1.05
CA ASP A 137 -5.24 16.19 -1.22
C ASP A 137 -4.37 16.77 -2.34
N CYS A 138 -3.13 16.31 -2.46
CA CYS A 138 -2.24 16.75 -3.53
C CYS A 138 -2.73 16.27 -4.90
N ILE A 139 -3.09 14.98 -5.02
CA ILE A 139 -3.51 14.38 -6.30
C ILE A 139 -4.84 14.96 -6.79
N LYS A 140 -5.78 15.30 -5.90
CA LYS A 140 -7.03 15.97 -6.28
C LYS A 140 -6.82 17.29 -7.04
N GLN A 141 -5.67 17.91 -6.86
CA GLN A 141 -5.31 19.17 -7.57
C GLN A 141 -4.82 18.93 -9.00
N VAL A 142 -4.52 17.67 -9.37
CA VAL A 142 -3.99 17.29 -10.68
C VAL A 142 -4.74 16.07 -11.26
N PRO A 143 -6.08 16.14 -11.42
CA PRO A 143 -6.92 14.98 -11.72
C PRO A 143 -6.56 14.27 -13.03
N ASP A 144 -5.98 14.99 -14.00
CA ASP A 144 -5.63 14.44 -15.31
C ASP A 144 -4.33 13.59 -15.27
N LYS A 145 -3.60 13.61 -14.16
CA LYS A 145 -2.29 12.93 -14.04
C LYS A 145 -2.36 11.54 -13.41
N PHE A 146 -3.54 11.08 -13.02
CA PHE A 146 -3.67 9.78 -12.38
C PHE A 146 -4.91 9.01 -12.81
N LYS A 147 -4.88 7.71 -12.57
CA LYS A 147 -5.98 6.76 -12.79
C LYS A 147 -6.30 5.99 -11.51
N ILE A 148 -7.43 5.29 -11.52
CA ILE A 148 -7.89 4.48 -10.40
C ILE A 148 -7.96 3.03 -10.84
N TYR A 149 -7.36 2.13 -10.05
CA TYR A 149 -7.51 0.69 -10.27
C TYR A 149 -8.97 0.25 -10.17
N PRO A 150 -9.36 -0.79 -10.93
CA PRO A 150 -10.66 -1.43 -10.76
C PRO A 150 -10.90 -1.83 -9.30
N ASP A 151 -12.05 -1.46 -8.78
CA ASP A 151 -12.41 -1.66 -7.37
C ASP A 151 -12.43 -3.13 -6.97
N GLU A 152 -12.76 -4.03 -7.90
CA GLU A 152 -12.82 -5.48 -7.68
C GLU A 152 -11.47 -6.16 -7.49
N TRP A 153 -10.34 -5.50 -7.84
CA TRP A 153 -9.01 -6.09 -7.65
C TRP A 153 -8.56 -6.14 -6.20
N THR A 154 -9.21 -5.34 -5.35
CA THR A 154 -8.82 -5.22 -3.96
C THR A 154 -10.03 -5.31 -3.04
N PHE A 155 -9.84 -5.83 -1.84
CA PHE A 155 -10.87 -5.83 -0.81
C PHE A 155 -10.31 -5.48 0.56
N SER A 156 -11.16 -4.89 1.39
CA SER A 156 -10.80 -4.63 2.77
C SER A 156 -11.00 -5.89 3.60
N ALA A 157 -9.98 -6.26 4.37
CA ALA A 157 -10.11 -7.31 5.37
C ALA A 157 -11.07 -6.94 6.52
N LYS A 158 -11.32 -5.65 6.73
CA LYS A 158 -12.16 -5.13 7.82
C LYS A 158 -13.57 -4.78 7.42
N TRP A 159 -13.76 -4.30 6.19
CA TRP A 159 -15.04 -3.78 5.75
C TRP A 159 -15.71 -4.76 4.79
N TYR A 160 -16.89 -5.21 5.17
CA TYR A 160 -17.63 -6.21 4.41
C TYR A 160 -18.06 -5.71 3.04
N ASP A 161 -18.40 -4.43 2.96
CA ASP A 161 -18.90 -3.80 1.75
C ASP A 161 -18.25 -2.44 1.56
N ARG A 162 -17.59 -2.26 0.42
CA ARG A 162 -16.99 -0.98 0.02
C ARG A 162 -18.04 0.12 -0.09
N TYR A 163 -19.25 -0.23 -0.51
CA TYR A 163 -20.36 0.70 -0.69
C TYR A 163 -21.11 1.02 0.61
N ASN A 164 -20.87 0.28 1.67
CA ASN A 164 -21.50 0.51 2.97
C ASN A 164 -20.50 0.44 4.13
N PRO A 165 -19.72 1.51 4.35
CA PRO A 165 -18.68 1.56 5.38
C PRO A 165 -19.22 1.45 6.83
N ARG A 166 -20.55 1.50 7.02
CA ARG A 166 -21.17 1.28 8.35
C ARG A 166 -21.13 -0.18 8.79
N PHE A 167 -21.00 -1.10 7.85
CA PHE A 167 -20.84 -2.53 8.17
C PHE A 167 -19.36 -2.87 8.36
N LYS A 168 -18.78 -2.39 9.46
CA LYS A 168 -17.54 -2.98 9.94
C LYS A 168 -17.80 -4.44 10.26
N ARG A 169 -16.91 -5.32 9.82
CA ARG A 169 -16.96 -6.72 10.23
C ARG A 169 -16.85 -6.77 11.76
N SER A 170 -17.90 -7.18 12.42
CA SER A 170 -17.90 -7.40 13.87
C SER A 170 -17.08 -8.64 14.26
N GLN A 171 -16.83 -9.52 13.30
CA GLN A 171 -16.01 -10.72 13.41
C GLN A 171 -15.11 -10.81 12.18
N TRP A 172 -13.85 -11.25 12.39
CA TRP A 172 -12.84 -11.42 11.34
C TRP A 172 -13.13 -12.62 10.44
N ASN A 173 -14.33 -12.73 9.94
CA ASN A 173 -14.76 -13.67 8.94
C ASN A 173 -14.88 -12.90 7.63
N PHE A 174 -13.77 -12.74 6.90
CA PHE A 174 -13.83 -12.08 5.62
C PHE A 174 -13.91 -13.09 4.49
N LYS A 175 -14.65 -12.71 3.48
CA LYS A 175 -14.82 -13.49 2.28
C LYS A 175 -14.09 -12.77 1.13
N GLN A 176 -13.13 -13.45 0.53
CA GLN A 176 -12.49 -12.93 -0.68
C GLN A 176 -13.52 -12.88 -1.81
N TYR A 177 -13.59 -11.76 -2.49
CA TYR A 177 -14.43 -11.62 -3.68
C TYR A 177 -13.79 -12.33 -4.87
N PRO A 178 -14.58 -12.94 -5.76
CA PRO A 178 -14.09 -13.46 -7.04
C PRO A 178 -13.36 -12.35 -7.82
N GLY A 179 -12.16 -12.65 -8.30
CA GLY A 179 -11.34 -11.68 -9.04
C GLY A 179 -10.49 -10.73 -8.19
N ALA A 180 -10.72 -10.67 -6.86
CA ALA A 180 -9.87 -9.89 -5.98
C ALA A 180 -8.48 -10.51 -5.83
N LYS A 181 -7.45 -9.69 -6.01
CA LYS A 181 -6.04 -10.08 -6.05
C LYS A 181 -5.29 -9.72 -4.78
N VAL A 182 -5.75 -8.70 -4.05
CA VAL A 182 -5.09 -8.19 -2.85
C VAL A 182 -6.10 -7.86 -1.77
N ALA A 183 -5.85 -8.38 -0.56
CA ALA A 183 -6.53 -7.98 0.65
C ALA A 183 -5.74 -6.88 1.38
N VAL A 184 -6.41 -5.83 1.83
CA VAL A 184 -5.81 -4.73 2.59
C VAL A 184 -6.28 -4.79 4.04
N PHE A 185 -5.32 -4.89 4.97
CA PHE A 185 -5.53 -4.94 6.41
C PHE A 185 -5.21 -3.59 7.03
N HIS A 186 -6.13 -2.65 6.97
CA HIS A 186 -5.87 -1.31 7.51
C HIS A 186 -6.01 -1.27 9.03
N GLY A 187 -4.87 -1.07 9.70
CA GLY A 187 -4.74 -1.06 11.16
C GLY A 187 -4.79 -2.46 11.78
N LYS A 188 -5.22 -2.57 13.02
CA LYS A 188 -5.19 -3.83 13.78
C LYS A 188 -6.48 -4.66 13.64
N PRO A 189 -6.36 -6.01 13.65
CA PRO A 189 -5.14 -6.77 13.54
C PRO A 189 -4.56 -6.71 12.13
N ASP A 190 -3.24 -6.71 12.03
CA ASP A 190 -2.51 -6.92 10.79
C ASP A 190 -2.28 -8.42 10.52
N PRO A 191 -1.77 -8.80 9.33
CA PRO A 191 -1.53 -10.21 9.01
C PRO A 191 -0.61 -10.92 10.01
N LEU A 192 0.41 -10.22 10.55
CA LEU A 192 1.35 -10.79 11.51
C LEU A 192 0.65 -11.17 12.83
N GLN A 193 -0.26 -10.33 13.33
CA GLN A 193 -1.05 -10.61 14.53
C GLN A 193 -2.00 -11.79 14.32
N LEU A 194 -2.58 -11.92 13.12
CA LEU A 194 -3.44 -13.05 12.81
C LEU A 194 -2.70 -14.39 12.77
N VAL A 195 -1.44 -14.41 12.28
CA VAL A 195 -0.65 -15.65 12.26
C VAL A 195 0.02 -15.96 13.60
N ASN A 196 0.22 -14.94 14.44
CA ASN A 196 0.81 -15.03 15.79
C ASN A 196 -0.07 -14.26 16.78
N PRO A 197 -1.30 -14.73 17.06
CA PRO A 197 -2.21 -14.03 17.95
C PRO A 197 -1.67 -13.99 19.38
N HIS A 198 -1.92 -12.86 20.06
CA HIS A 198 -1.66 -12.79 21.48
C HIS A 198 -2.58 -13.80 22.22
N PRO A 199 -2.14 -14.44 23.32
CA PRO A 199 -2.92 -15.45 24.03
C PRO A 199 -4.36 -15.06 24.44
N TYR A 200 -4.61 -13.76 24.60
CA TYR A 200 -5.93 -13.22 24.96
C TYR A 200 -6.75 -12.75 23.76
N GLU A 201 -6.21 -12.88 22.53
CA GLU A 201 -6.92 -12.50 21.30
C GLU A 201 -7.52 -13.74 20.64
N SER A 202 -8.80 -13.65 20.28
CA SER A 202 -9.50 -14.70 19.55
C SER A 202 -9.90 -14.17 18.17
N TYR A 203 -9.40 -14.83 17.14
CA TYR A 203 -9.74 -14.53 15.75
C TYR A 203 -10.37 -15.77 15.09
N ASP A 204 -11.15 -15.51 14.06
CA ASP A 204 -11.76 -16.58 13.27
C ASP A 204 -10.70 -17.52 12.67
N LYS A 205 -10.89 -18.83 12.86
CA LYS A 205 -9.93 -19.86 12.44
C LYS A 205 -9.73 -19.90 10.92
N ASP A 206 -10.79 -19.66 10.16
CA ASP A 206 -10.74 -19.68 8.70
C ASP A 206 -9.97 -18.49 8.18
N THR A 207 -10.14 -17.30 8.79
CA THR A 207 -9.34 -16.11 8.51
C THR A 207 -7.86 -16.34 8.80
N ILE A 208 -7.53 -16.93 9.95
CA ILE A 208 -6.14 -17.26 10.30
C ILE A 208 -5.55 -18.25 9.27
N ALA A 209 -6.26 -19.29 8.92
CA ALA A 209 -5.84 -20.29 7.95
C ALA A 209 -5.60 -19.66 6.57
N TRP A 210 -6.50 -18.77 6.15
CA TRP A 210 -6.39 -18.05 4.90
C TRP A 210 -5.16 -17.13 4.88
N VAL A 211 -4.92 -16.35 5.93
CA VAL A 211 -3.73 -15.50 6.03
C VAL A 211 -2.46 -16.36 6.03
N LYS A 212 -2.39 -17.43 6.81
CA LYS A 212 -1.24 -18.36 6.82
C LYS A 212 -0.96 -18.98 5.46
N LYS A 213 -1.99 -19.21 4.66
CA LYS A 213 -1.85 -19.75 3.29
C LYS A 213 -1.23 -18.73 2.35
N HIS A 214 -1.65 -17.47 2.41
CA HIS A 214 -1.31 -16.48 1.40
C HIS A 214 -0.16 -15.53 1.80
N TRP A 215 -0.06 -15.19 3.08
CA TRP A 215 0.96 -14.28 3.60
C TRP A 215 2.26 -15.02 3.94
N LYS A 216 3.09 -15.25 2.88
CA LYS A 216 4.37 -15.98 2.96
C LYS A 216 5.43 -15.28 2.11
#